data_fc8361ed6c9dc705c54816197a92704c
#
_entry.id   fc8361ed6c9dc705c54816197a92704c
#
_cell.length_a   1.000
_cell.length_b   1.000
_cell.length_c   1.000
_cell.angle_alpha   90.00
_cell.angle_beta   90.00
_cell.angle_gamma   90.00
#
_symmetry.space_group_name_H-M   'P 1'
#
loop_
_entity.id
_entity.type
_entity.pdbx_description
1 polymer ?
#
loop_
_entity_poly.entity_id
_entity_poly.type
_entity_poly.pdbx_seq_one_letter_code
_entity_poly.pdbx_strand_id
1 'polypeptide(L)'
;MEEQAVNRFYSDERTRGRVRGAINEYLGFHDESNGGDVQARKAGYTTMINHYYDLVTDFYEHGWAQSFHFAPRFKGESFDSSLARSEHFFALKLGLEPGMKTLDVGCGVGGPMRTIARFSGATIEGVNNNDYQLTKVSDYNKAAGLSDLCSGFKGDFMNLQVPDETYDAAYAFEATCHAPDKVGVFKEIYRTLKPGGLFAAYEWCMTSAFDPNDAEHQRIKKGIEEGDSLPDIAMIPDVLEALGAAGFEVIESHNAADVCDPETPWYLPLVGETNSALAVRRGRVGRFFARRLIRTVEALRIAPKGSTEVSKMLGAAAEALIAGGEAGIFTPNYFFLARRPAE
;
A
#
# COMPACT_ATOMS: atom_id res chain seq x y z
N MET A 1 -16.34 9.98 -18.92
CA MET A 1 -15.34 8.90 -19.02
C MET A 1 -15.26 8.06 -17.74
N GLU A 2 -15.55 8.60 -16.58
CA GLU A 2 -15.60 7.85 -15.30
C GLU A 2 -16.71 6.77 -15.26
N GLU A 3 -17.88 7.07 -15.83
CA GLU A 3 -19.02 6.13 -15.86
C GLU A 3 -18.78 4.88 -16.73
N GLN A 4 -17.90 4.96 -17.74
CA GLN A 4 -17.59 3.83 -18.63
C GLN A 4 -16.57 2.84 -18.05
N ALA A 5 -15.68 3.29 -17.19
CA ALA A 5 -14.69 2.41 -16.54
C ALA A 5 -15.34 1.55 -15.44
N VAL A 6 -16.20 2.15 -14.62
CA VAL A 6 -16.99 1.47 -13.57
C VAL A 6 -17.93 0.41 -14.19
N ASN A 7 -18.52 0.69 -15.34
CA ASN A 7 -19.44 -0.24 -16.02
C ASN A 7 -18.74 -1.47 -16.62
N ARG A 8 -17.47 -1.45 -16.96
CA ARG A 8 -16.78 -2.61 -17.55
C ARG A 8 -16.50 -3.72 -16.56
N PHE A 9 -16.15 -3.40 -15.32
CA PHE A 9 -15.86 -4.40 -14.29
C PHE A 9 -17.14 -5.04 -13.71
N TYR A 10 -18.24 -4.28 -13.63
CA TYR A 10 -19.49 -4.73 -13.01
C TYR A 10 -20.56 -5.25 -13.99
N SER A 11 -20.34 -5.21 -15.29
CA SER A 11 -21.36 -5.55 -16.30
C SER A 11 -21.48 -7.03 -16.61
N ASP A 12 -20.51 -7.89 -16.23
CA ASP A 12 -20.51 -9.31 -16.53
C ASP A 12 -20.99 -10.17 -15.35
N GLU A 13 -21.95 -11.08 -15.60
CA GLU A 13 -22.44 -12.06 -14.59
C GLU A 13 -21.31 -12.94 -14.02
N ARG A 14 -20.26 -13.20 -14.80
CA ARG A 14 -19.07 -13.92 -14.35
C ARG A 14 -18.30 -13.15 -13.27
N THR A 15 -18.26 -11.81 -13.35
CA THR A 15 -17.61 -10.93 -12.36
C THR A 15 -18.38 -10.89 -11.04
N ARG A 16 -19.74 -10.93 -11.12
CA ARG A 16 -20.61 -10.93 -9.93
C ARG A 16 -20.48 -12.19 -9.06
N GLY A 17 -20.20 -13.35 -9.68
CA GLY A 17 -19.90 -14.59 -8.95
C GLY A 17 -18.50 -14.62 -8.34
N ARG A 18 -17.53 -13.98 -9.00
CA ARG A 18 -16.13 -13.91 -8.55
C ARG A 18 -15.94 -13.09 -7.27
N VAL A 19 -16.62 -11.94 -7.11
CA VAL A 19 -16.48 -11.09 -5.90
C VAL A 19 -16.81 -11.87 -4.64
N ARG A 20 -17.90 -12.64 -4.62
CA ARG A 20 -18.28 -13.43 -3.46
C ARG A 20 -17.33 -14.61 -3.21
N GLY A 21 -16.83 -15.24 -4.28
CA GLY A 21 -15.81 -16.28 -4.18
C GLY A 21 -14.52 -15.71 -3.60
N ALA A 22 -14.01 -14.62 -4.18
CA ALA A 22 -12.77 -13.96 -3.76
C ALA A 22 -12.83 -13.48 -2.31
N ILE A 23 -13.96 -12.89 -1.85
CA ILE A 23 -14.06 -12.47 -0.44
C ILE A 23 -14.11 -13.66 0.52
N ASN A 24 -14.78 -14.76 0.17
CA ASN A 24 -14.80 -15.95 1.02
C ASN A 24 -13.41 -16.61 1.09
N GLU A 25 -12.71 -16.71 -0.01
CA GLU A 25 -11.33 -17.21 -0.06
C GLU A 25 -10.39 -16.30 0.74
N TYR A 26 -10.52 -14.98 0.57
CA TYR A 26 -9.77 -14.00 1.33
C TYR A 26 -9.98 -14.13 2.84
N LEU A 27 -11.23 -14.18 3.30
CA LEU A 27 -11.57 -14.35 4.71
C LEU A 27 -11.07 -15.70 5.25
N GLY A 28 -10.99 -16.73 4.40
CA GLY A 28 -10.44 -18.04 4.76
C GLY A 28 -8.97 -17.97 5.19
N PHE A 29 -8.16 -17.06 4.64
CA PHE A 29 -6.77 -16.83 5.07
C PHE A 29 -6.65 -16.27 6.50
N HIS A 30 -7.72 -15.70 7.05
CA HIS A 30 -7.78 -15.11 8.38
C HIS A 30 -8.63 -15.89 9.37
N ASP A 31 -9.23 -17.01 8.94
CA ASP A 31 -10.01 -17.91 9.80
C ASP A 31 -9.11 -18.96 10.48
N GLU A 32 -8.52 -18.58 11.60
CA GLU A 32 -7.61 -19.45 12.38
C GLU A 32 -8.28 -20.76 12.81
N SER A 33 -9.62 -20.77 12.97
CA SER A 33 -10.37 -22.00 13.34
C SER A 33 -10.37 -23.05 12.22
N ASN A 34 -10.10 -22.61 10.97
CA ASN A 34 -10.04 -23.44 9.76
C ASN A 34 -8.65 -23.41 9.08
N GLY A 35 -7.59 -23.08 9.84
CA GLY A 35 -6.20 -23.15 9.37
C GLY A 35 -5.70 -21.87 8.69
N GLY A 36 -6.40 -20.75 8.80
CA GLY A 36 -5.99 -19.43 8.31
C GLY A 36 -5.05 -18.71 9.26
N ASP A 37 -3.95 -19.36 9.66
CA ASP A 37 -2.93 -18.80 10.53
C ASP A 37 -1.87 -17.98 9.76
N VAL A 38 -0.90 -17.42 10.47
CA VAL A 38 0.21 -16.63 9.90
C VAL A 38 0.99 -17.44 8.84
N GLN A 39 1.20 -18.76 9.05
CA GLN A 39 1.93 -19.59 8.10
C GLN A 39 1.14 -19.79 6.82
N ALA A 40 -0.17 -20.01 6.92
CA ALA A 40 -1.05 -20.11 5.76
C ALA A 40 -1.09 -18.80 4.97
N ARG A 41 -1.16 -17.64 5.66
CA ARG A 41 -1.08 -16.33 5.01
C ARG A 41 0.25 -16.10 4.31
N LYS A 42 1.37 -16.44 4.94
CA LYS A 42 2.71 -16.36 4.33
C LYS A 42 2.85 -17.28 3.12
N ALA A 43 2.33 -18.50 3.19
CA ALA A 43 2.40 -19.46 2.09
C ALA A 43 1.50 -19.07 0.89
N GLY A 44 0.32 -18.50 1.16
CA GLY A 44 -0.66 -18.11 0.14
C GLY A 44 -0.69 -16.60 -0.18
N TYR A 45 0.33 -15.83 0.23
CA TYR A 45 0.29 -14.36 0.22
C TYR A 45 -0.06 -13.77 -1.15
N THR A 46 0.48 -14.29 -2.25
CA THR A 46 0.21 -13.83 -3.61
C THR A 46 -1.27 -13.90 -3.97
N THR A 47 -1.92 -15.03 -3.63
CA THR A 47 -3.35 -15.23 -3.87
C THR A 47 -4.18 -14.32 -2.97
N MET A 48 -3.83 -14.26 -1.67
CA MET A 48 -4.49 -13.42 -0.69
C MET A 48 -4.48 -11.95 -1.10
N ILE A 49 -3.33 -11.41 -1.49
CA ILE A 49 -3.15 -10.02 -1.92
C ILE A 49 -3.92 -9.75 -3.22
N ASN A 50 -3.86 -10.64 -4.21
CA ASN A 50 -4.58 -10.45 -5.47
C ASN A 50 -6.09 -10.41 -5.25
N HIS A 51 -6.66 -11.33 -4.46
CA HIS A 51 -8.08 -11.30 -4.12
C HIS A 51 -8.47 -10.01 -3.40
N TYR A 52 -7.62 -9.54 -2.47
CA TYR A 52 -7.84 -8.28 -1.78
C TYR A 52 -7.89 -7.08 -2.75
N TYR A 53 -6.84 -6.88 -3.55
CA TYR A 53 -6.77 -5.73 -4.45
C TYR A 53 -7.77 -5.78 -5.60
N ASP A 54 -8.16 -6.96 -6.06
CA ASP A 54 -9.29 -7.11 -7.00
C ASP A 54 -10.62 -6.61 -6.42
N LEU A 55 -10.77 -6.71 -5.08
CA LEU A 55 -11.97 -6.27 -4.38
C LEU A 55 -11.93 -4.78 -4.01
N VAL A 56 -10.75 -4.26 -3.63
CA VAL A 56 -10.65 -2.95 -2.95
C VAL A 56 -10.09 -1.82 -3.80
N THR A 57 -9.44 -2.09 -4.95
CA THR A 57 -8.78 -1.06 -5.76
C THR A 57 -9.69 0.13 -6.09
N ASP A 58 -10.91 -0.11 -6.54
CA ASP A 58 -11.85 0.97 -6.87
C ASP A 58 -12.34 1.73 -5.63
N PHE A 59 -12.43 1.05 -4.47
CA PHE A 59 -12.74 1.71 -3.20
C PHE A 59 -11.57 2.62 -2.76
N TYR A 60 -10.34 2.18 -2.94
CA TYR A 60 -9.15 2.98 -2.65
C TYR A 60 -9.06 4.20 -3.56
N GLU A 61 -9.25 4.06 -4.86
CA GLU A 61 -9.30 5.22 -5.76
C GLU A 61 -10.38 6.23 -5.36
N HIS A 62 -11.53 5.74 -4.89
CA HIS A 62 -12.60 6.62 -4.42
C HIS A 62 -12.22 7.40 -3.16
N GLY A 63 -11.41 6.82 -2.26
CA GLY A 63 -10.96 7.41 -0.99
C GLY A 63 -9.61 8.13 -1.09
N TRP A 64 -8.63 7.52 -1.73
CA TRP A 64 -7.22 7.91 -1.77
C TRP A 64 -6.74 8.45 -3.11
N ALA A 65 -7.63 8.60 -4.11
CA ALA A 65 -7.27 8.89 -5.49
C ALA A 65 -6.29 7.82 -6.03
N GLN A 66 -5.11 8.20 -6.54
CA GLN A 66 -4.19 7.27 -7.19
C GLN A 66 -2.92 6.96 -6.38
N SER A 67 -2.75 7.54 -5.19
CA SER A 67 -1.62 7.29 -4.29
C SER A 67 -2.14 6.61 -3.02
N PHE A 68 -1.96 5.28 -2.96
CA PHE A 68 -2.51 4.42 -1.91
C PHE A 68 -1.55 4.29 -0.73
N HIS A 69 -1.12 5.41 -0.16
CA HIS A 69 -0.28 5.42 1.02
C HIS A 69 -0.68 6.53 1.98
N PHE A 70 -0.25 6.42 3.22
CA PHE A 70 -0.31 7.49 4.19
C PHE A 70 0.88 8.43 4.02
N ALA A 71 0.80 9.59 4.64
CA ALA A 71 1.89 10.54 4.69
C ALA A 71 1.88 11.28 6.03
N PRO A 72 3.06 11.57 6.62
CA PRO A 72 3.15 12.49 7.73
C PRO A 72 2.67 13.88 7.29
N ARG A 73 1.91 14.58 8.11
CA ARG A 73 1.34 15.90 7.78
C ARG A 73 1.93 16.99 8.65
N PHE A 74 2.21 18.12 8.02
CA PHE A 74 2.64 19.33 8.72
C PHE A 74 1.46 20.28 8.93
N LYS A 75 1.62 21.23 9.86
CA LYS A 75 0.58 22.18 10.21
C LYS A 75 0.06 22.94 8.99
N GLY A 76 -1.25 22.89 8.78
CA GLY A 76 -1.92 23.55 7.66
C GLY A 76 -1.80 22.83 6.32
N GLU A 77 -1.14 21.67 6.26
CA GLU A 77 -1.00 20.88 5.04
C GLU A 77 -2.26 20.04 4.77
N SER A 78 -2.73 20.04 3.53
CA SER A 78 -3.78 19.11 3.10
C SER A 78 -3.22 17.68 2.99
N PHE A 79 -4.09 16.67 3.05
CA PHE A 79 -3.68 15.28 2.85
C PHE A 79 -3.03 15.08 1.47
N ASP A 80 -3.63 15.61 0.41
CA ASP A 80 -3.11 15.46 -0.95
C ASP A 80 -1.73 16.14 -1.11
N SER A 81 -1.52 17.30 -0.45
CA SER A 81 -0.21 17.95 -0.43
C SER A 81 0.84 17.12 0.33
N SER A 82 0.44 16.46 1.43
CA SER A 82 1.34 15.61 2.20
C SER A 82 1.77 14.35 1.42
N LEU A 83 0.87 13.77 0.62
CA LEU A 83 1.21 12.68 -0.30
C LEU A 83 2.27 13.13 -1.32
N ALA A 84 2.00 14.20 -2.05
CA ALA A 84 2.95 14.72 -3.05
C ALA A 84 4.30 15.10 -2.44
N ARG A 85 4.31 15.73 -1.25
CA ARG A 85 5.53 16.06 -0.53
C ARG A 85 6.33 14.80 -0.15
N SER A 86 5.68 13.74 0.32
CA SER A 86 6.34 12.48 0.65
C SER A 86 6.93 11.81 -0.59
N GLU A 87 6.23 11.84 -1.71
CA GLU A 87 6.71 11.32 -2.99
C GLU A 87 7.94 12.12 -3.50
N HIS A 88 7.91 13.45 -3.41
CA HIS A 88 9.07 14.30 -3.73
C HIS A 88 10.23 14.10 -2.75
N PHE A 89 9.94 13.89 -1.45
CA PHE A 89 10.96 13.58 -0.45
C PHE A 89 11.73 12.30 -0.81
N PHE A 90 11.03 11.25 -1.26
CA PHE A 90 11.68 10.03 -1.74
C PHE A 90 12.57 10.29 -2.95
N ALA A 91 12.08 11.06 -3.94
CA ALA A 91 12.89 11.42 -5.10
C ALA A 91 14.19 12.15 -4.70
N LEU A 92 14.12 13.08 -3.74
CA LEU A 92 15.28 13.80 -3.22
C LEU A 92 16.23 12.90 -2.42
N LYS A 93 15.71 12.03 -1.55
CA LYS A 93 16.52 11.10 -0.74
C LYS A 93 17.26 10.08 -1.60
N LEU A 94 16.65 9.63 -2.68
CA LEU A 94 17.24 8.73 -3.66
C LEU A 94 18.14 9.45 -4.66
N GLY A 95 18.17 10.79 -4.67
CA GLY A 95 18.94 11.58 -5.62
C GLY A 95 18.52 11.37 -7.08
N LEU A 96 17.21 11.16 -7.33
CA LEU A 96 16.73 10.84 -8.67
C LEU A 96 16.89 12.01 -9.62
N GLU A 97 17.45 11.73 -10.82
CA GLU A 97 17.68 12.69 -11.89
C GLU A 97 17.39 12.08 -13.27
N PRO A 98 17.25 12.91 -14.32
CA PRO A 98 17.04 12.41 -15.68
C PRO A 98 18.12 11.43 -16.11
N GLY A 99 17.70 10.30 -16.71
CA GLY A 99 18.57 9.22 -17.16
C GLY A 99 18.73 8.07 -16.17
N MET A 100 18.37 8.26 -14.90
CA MET A 100 18.31 7.16 -13.93
C MET A 100 17.13 6.25 -14.20
N LYS A 101 17.31 4.95 -13.93
CA LYS A 101 16.28 3.93 -13.98
C LYS A 101 15.92 3.48 -12.56
N THR A 102 14.67 3.63 -12.17
CA THR A 102 14.21 3.41 -10.79
C THR A 102 13.12 2.34 -10.75
N LEU A 103 13.18 1.45 -9.76
CA LEU A 103 12.14 0.45 -9.48
C LEU A 103 11.14 0.98 -8.45
N ASP A 104 9.86 0.97 -8.79
CA ASP A 104 8.73 1.18 -7.87
C ASP A 104 8.20 -0.19 -7.43
N VAL A 105 8.49 -0.59 -6.18
CA VAL A 105 8.16 -1.92 -5.65
C VAL A 105 6.73 -1.92 -5.12
N GLY A 106 5.83 -2.59 -5.83
CA GLY A 106 4.41 -2.59 -5.48
C GLY A 106 3.70 -1.30 -5.88
N CYS A 107 3.83 -0.90 -7.14
CA CYS A 107 3.43 0.41 -7.65
C CYS A 107 1.93 0.74 -7.59
N GLY A 108 1.07 -0.18 -7.15
CA GLY A 108 -0.38 0.03 -7.14
C GLY A 108 -0.91 0.45 -8.50
N VAL A 109 -1.65 1.56 -8.57
CA VAL A 109 -2.13 2.18 -9.82
C VAL A 109 -1.18 3.28 -10.34
N GLY A 110 0.02 3.38 -9.78
CA GLY A 110 1.12 4.24 -10.26
C GLY A 110 1.01 5.71 -9.89
N GLY A 111 0.30 6.08 -8.82
CA GLY A 111 0.21 7.47 -8.35
C GLY A 111 1.59 8.05 -8.03
N PRO A 112 2.33 7.48 -7.06
CA PRO A 112 3.69 7.91 -6.70
C PRO A 112 4.64 7.93 -7.88
N MET A 113 4.62 6.90 -8.73
CA MET A 113 5.43 6.81 -9.93
C MET A 113 5.32 8.06 -10.81
N ARG A 114 4.09 8.52 -11.09
CA ARG A 114 3.86 9.69 -11.94
C ARG A 114 4.30 10.99 -11.30
N THR A 115 4.12 11.16 -10.00
CA THR A 115 4.57 12.34 -9.26
C THR A 115 6.09 12.42 -9.24
N ILE A 116 6.76 11.31 -8.91
CA ILE A 116 8.22 11.21 -8.85
C ILE A 116 8.83 11.42 -10.23
N ALA A 117 8.29 10.80 -11.29
CA ALA A 117 8.81 10.98 -12.65
C ALA A 117 8.71 12.43 -13.14
N ARG A 118 7.59 13.12 -12.86
CA ARG A 118 7.46 14.55 -13.20
C ARG A 118 8.44 15.42 -12.45
N PHE A 119 8.72 15.11 -11.19
CA PHE A 119 9.61 15.89 -10.34
C PHE A 119 11.09 15.69 -10.71
N SER A 120 11.51 14.44 -10.93
CA SER A 120 12.91 14.06 -11.09
C SER A 120 13.35 13.93 -12.56
N GLY A 121 12.45 13.64 -13.48
CA GLY A 121 12.77 13.26 -14.85
C GLY A 121 13.35 11.85 -14.99
N ALA A 122 13.43 11.06 -13.91
CA ALA A 122 13.89 9.69 -13.94
C ALA A 122 12.85 8.76 -14.61
N THR A 123 13.33 7.67 -15.21
CA THR A 123 12.50 6.59 -15.71
C THR A 123 12.12 5.66 -14.56
N ILE A 124 10.83 5.34 -14.44
CA ILE A 124 10.32 4.49 -13.35
C ILE A 124 9.60 3.28 -13.93
N GLU A 125 10.06 2.10 -13.54
CA GLU A 125 9.40 0.83 -13.80
C GLU A 125 8.74 0.31 -12.52
N GLY A 126 7.42 0.16 -12.52
CA GLY A 126 6.68 -0.37 -11.38
C GLY A 126 6.45 -1.86 -11.52
N VAL A 127 6.77 -2.62 -10.46
CA VAL A 127 6.34 -4.01 -10.36
C VAL A 127 5.04 -4.11 -9.58
N ASN A 128 4.12 -4.92 -10.09
CA ASN A 128 2.87 -5.23 -9.40
C ASN A 128 2.41 -6.66 -9.73
N ASN A 129 1.83 -7.33 -8.76
CA ASN A 129 1.28 -8.67 -8.92
C ASN A 129 -0.17 -8.67 -9.45
N ASN A 130 -0.85 -7.52 -9.43
CA ASN A 130 -2.26 -7.38 -9.79
C ASN A 130 -2.45 -6.86 -11.22
N ASP A 131 -3.01 -7.68 -12.12
CA ASP A 131 -3.22 -7.33 -13.54
C ASP A 131 -4.19 -6.16 -13.72
N TYR A 132 -5.21 -6.05 -12.85
CA TYR A 132 -6.19 -4.96 -12.94
C TYR A 132 -5.54 -3.62 -12.63
N GLN A 133 -4.72 -3.56 -11.59
CA GLN A 133 -3.97 -2.35 -11.26
C GLN A 133 -2.97 -1.98 -12.38
N LEU A 134 -2.28 -2.95 -12.98
CA LEU A 134 -1.37 -2.70 -14.10
C LEU A 134 -2.07 -2.13 -15.35
N THR A 135 -3.29 -2.56 -15.63
CA THR A 135 -4.10 -1.95 -16.69
C THR A 135 -4.35 -0.47 -16.39
N LYS A 136 -4.69 -0.13 -15.13
CA LYS A 136 -4.85 1.27 -14.69
C LYS A 136 -3.54 2.06 -14.76
N VAL A 137 -2.39 1.46 -14.41
CA VAL A 137 -1.05 2.09 -14.57
C VAL A 137 -0.84 2.55 -16.01
N SER A 138 -1.07 1.64 -16.98
CA SER A 138 -0.91 1.96 -18.41
C SER A 138 -1.83 3.08 -18.86
N ASP A 139 -3.11 3.01 -18.51
CA ASP A 139 -4.11 4.02 -18.90
C ASP A 139 -3.81 5.39 -18.29
N TYR A 140 -3.44 5.43 -17.00
CA TYR A 140 -3.13 6.68 -16.29
C TYR A 140 -1.81 7.29 -16.74
N ASN A 141 -0.79 6.50 -17.01
CA ASN A 141 0.49 6.99 -17.54
C ASN A 141 0.29 7.63 -18.93
N LYS A 142 -0.51 6.98 -19.79
CA LYS A 142 -0.89 7.53 -21.10
C LYS A 142 -1.68 8.83 -20.97
N ALA A 143 -2.70 8.85 -20.12
CA ALA A 143 -3.50 10.05 -19.89
C ALA A 143 -2.69 11.22 -19.31
N ALA A 144 -1.66 10.91 -18.54
CA ALA A 144 -0.74 11.88 -17.94
C ALA A 144 0.38 12.34 -18.88
N GLY A 145 0.53 11.73 -20.08
CA GLY A 145 1.64 12.00 -21.01
C GLY A 145 3.00 11.54 -20.50
N LEU A 146 3.03 10.48 -19.69
CA LEU A 146 4.24 9.97 -19.03
C LEU A 146 4.65 8.56 -19.48
N SER A 147 4.10 8.07 -20.59
CA SER A 147 4.40 6.71 -21.07
C SER A 147 5.89 6.49 -21.42
N ASP A 148 6.64 7.56 -21.71
CA ASP A 148 8.07 7.48 -21.98
C ASP A 148 8.92 7.38 -20.70
N LEU A 149 8.39 7.80 -19.55
CA LEU A 149 9.07 7.78 -18.26
C LEU A 149 8.52 6.74 -17.28
N CYS A 150 7.27 6.32 -17.45
CA CYS A 150 6.57 5.45 -16.51
C CYS A 150 6.03 4.21 -17.20
N SER A 151 6.40 3.05 -16.71
CA SER A 151 5.86 1.76 -17.15
C SER A 151 5.58 0.84 -15.96
N GLY A 152 4.73 -0.17 -16.16
CA GLY A 152 4.47 -1.19 -15.17
C GLY A 152 4.59 -2.58 -15.76
N PHE A 153 5.09 -3.54 -14.99
CA PHE A 153 5.16 -4.93 -15.38
C PHE A 153 4.63 -5.86 -14.28
N LYS A 154 4.09 -7.00 -14.71
CA LYS A 154 3.63 -8.03 -13.78
C LYS A 154 4.80 -8.79 -13.19
N GLY A 155 4.84 -8.86 -11.87
CA GLY A 155 5.87 -9.60 -11.16
C GLY A 155 5.55 -9.76 -9.68
N ASP A 156 6.16 -10.78 -9.10
CA ASP A 156 6.22 -10.97 -7.67
C ASP A 156 7.52 -10.35 -7.16
N PHE A 157 7.44 -9.39 -6.24
CA PHE A 157 8.62 -8.73 -5.69
C PHE A 157 9.50 -9.68 -4.86
N MET A 158 9.01 -10.88 -4.50
CA MET A 158 9.82 -11.94 -3.91
C MET A 158 10.71 -12.66 -4.93
N ASN A 159 10.44 -12.51 -6.23
CA ASN A 159 11.16 -13.17 -7.31
C ASN A 159 11.02 -12.37 -8.62
N LEU A 160 11.74 -11.25 -8.70
CA LEU A 160 11.68 -10.35 -9.86
C LEU A 160 12.35 -10.97 -11.08
N GLN A 161 11.62 -11.03 -12.19
CA GLN A 161 12.13 -11.54 -13.45
C GLN A 161 12.89 -10.45 -14.24
N VAL A 162 13.79 -9.78 -13.53
CA VAL A 162 14.69 -8.75 -14.10
C VAL A 162 16.15 -9.12 -13.83
N PRO A 163 17.09 -8.73 -14.69
CA PRO A 163 18.51 -8.97 -14.46
C PRO A 163 19.03 -8.32 -13.18
N ASP A 164 20.13 -8.83 -12.65
CA ASP A 164 20.89 -8.19 -11.59
C ASP A 164 21.33 -6.79 -12.03
N GLU A 165 21.49 -5.88 -11.07
CA GLU A 165 22.09 -4.57 -11.29
C GLU A 165 21.40 -3.72 -12.40
N THR A 166 20.07 -3.85 -12.48
CA THR A 166 19.27 -3.16 -13.49
C THR A 166 18.96 -1.72 -13.12
N TYR A 167 18.74 -1.44 -11.82
CA TYR A 167 18.22 -0.15 -11.35
C TYR A 167 19.26 0.67 -10.61
N ASP A 168 19.23 2.00 -10.82
CA ASP A 168 20.03 2.96 -10.09
C ASP A 168 19.50 3.21 -8.67
N ALA A 169 18.19 3.11 -8.52
CA ALA A 169 17.50 3.25 -7.24
C ALA A 169 16.21 2.40 -7.20
N ALA A 170 15.70 2.17 -6.00
CA ALA A 170 14.39 1.55 -5.78
C ALA A 170 13.65 2.27 -4.66
N TYR A 171 12.32 2.22 -4.69
CA TYR A 171 11.49 2.66 -3.57
C TYR A 171 10.24 1.79 -3.40
N ALA A 172 9.68 1.84 -2.19
CA ALA A 172 8.40 1.22 -1.88
C ALA A 172 7.57 2.14 -0.99
N PHE A 173 6.32 2.40 -1.38
CA PHE A 173 5.35 3.05 -0.51
C PHE A 173 4.40 2.00 0.06
N GLU A 174 4.62 1.60 1.32
CA GLU A 174 3.72 0.72 2.08
C GLU A 174 3.41 -0.62 1.34
N ALA A 175 4.37 -1.14 0.58
CA ALA A 175 4.19 -2.32 -0.25
C ALA A 175 4.94 -3.55 0.29
N THR A 176 6.15 -3.39 0.80
CA THR A 176 6.96 -4.50 1.32
C THR A 176 6.41 -5.06 2.63
N CYS A 177 5.46 -4.38 3.28
CA CYS A 177 4.69 -4.91 4.41
C CYS A 177 3.90 -6.18 4.05
N HIS A 178 3.54 -6.36 2.80
CA HIS A 178 2.88 -7.57 2.30
C HIS A 178 3.82 -8.76 2.08
N ALA A 179 5.14 -8.56 2.14
CA ALA A 179 6.09 -9.64 1.93
C ALA A 179 6.01 -10.70 3.04
N PRO A 180 5.94 -11.99 2.69
CA PRO A 180 5.92 -13.09 3.66
C PRO A 180 7.26 -13.29 4.36
N ASP A 181 8.35 -12.86 3.72
CA ASP A 181 9.73 -12.90 4.20
C ASP A 181 10.42 -11.56 3.90
N LYS A 182 10.70 -10.78 4.94
CA LYS A 182 11.35 -9.47 4.83
C LYS A 182 12.78 -9.59 4.28
N VAL A 183 13.53 -10.58 4.75
CA VAL A 183 14.90 -10.80 4.27
C VAL A 183 14.88 -11.18 2.79
N GLY A 184 13.95 -12.04 2.40
CA GLY A 184 13.79 -12.48 1.01
C GLY A 184 13.47 -11.31 0.06
N VAL A 185 12.48 -10.47 0.38
CA VAL A 185 12.13 -9.34 -0.49
C VAL A 185 13.26 -8.31 -0.56
N PHE A 186 13.94 -8.02 0.55
CA PHE A 186 15.05 -7.07 0.53
C PHE A 186 16.26 -7.62 -0.21
N LYS A 187 16.55 -8.93 -0.16
CA LYS A 187 17.58 -9.55 -1.00
C LYS A 187 17.27 -9.44 -2.49
N GLU A 188 16.00 -9.59 -2.86
CA GLU A 188 15.59 -9.50 -4.24
C GLU A 188 15.70 -8.04 -4.76
N ILE A 189 15.29 -7.06 -3.96
CA ILE A 189 15.51 -5.64 -4.28
C ILE A 189 17.01 -5.34 -4.37
N TYR A 190 17.80 -5.80 -3.40
CA TYR A 190 19.27 -5.64 -3.39
C TYR A 190 19.91 -6.16 -4.67
N ARG A 191 19.53 -7.37 -5.10
CA ARG A 191 20.05 -7.98 -6.33
C ARG A 191 19.82 -7.11 -7.56
N THR A 192 18.65 -6.49 -7.66
CA THR A 192 18.27 -5.68 -8.83
C THR A 192 18.89 -4.29 -8.85
N LEU A 193 19.36 -3.78 -7.73
CA LEU A 193 20.05 -2.50 -7.63
C LEU A 193 21.50 -2.63 -8.12
N LYS A 194 22.01 -1.61 -8.79
CA LYS A 194 23.43 -1.46 -9.10
C LYS A 194 24.25 -1.28 -7.81
N PRO A 195 25.56 -1.63 -7.79
CA PRO A 195 26.44 -1.26 -6.70
C PRO A 195 26.38 0.25 -6.41
N GLY A 196 26.25 0.62 -5.14
CA GLY A 196 26.02 2.01 -4.71
C GLY A 196 24.56 2.49 -4.79
N GLY A 197 23.67 1.71 -5.39
CA GLY A 197 22.26 2.05 -5.55
C GLY A 197 21.53 2.18 -4.20
N LEU A 198 20.52 3.05 -4.16
CA LEU A 198 19.75 3.38 -2.95
C LEU A 198 18.37 2.74 -2.98
N PHE A 199 17.89 2.35 -1.80
CA PHE A 199 16.53 1.89 -1.57
C PHE A 199 15.89 2.69 -0.44
N ALA A 200 14.72 3.28 -0.69
CA ALA A 200 13.93 4.00 0.31
C ALA A 200 12.54 3.39 0.44
N ALA A 201 12.00 3.28 1.66
CA ALA A 201 10.63 2.84 1.84
C ALA A 201 9.92 3.55 3.00
N TYR A 202 8.57 3.61 2.89
CA TYR A 202 7.70 3.61 4.05
C TYR A 202 7.23 2.17 4.29
N GLU A 203 7.43 1.69 5.51
CA GLU A 203 7.07 0.33 5.94
C GLU A 203 6.03 0.40 7.06
N TRP A 204 5.07 -0.51 7.02
CA TRP A 204 4.10 -0.69 8.09
C TRP A 204 4.72 -1.52 9.21
N CYS A 205 4.79 -0.93 10.40
CA CYS A 205 5.46 -1.54 11.54
C CYS A 205 4.67 -1.42 12.83
N MET A 206 4.79 -2.43 13.69
CA MET A 206 4.52 -2.26 15.10
C MET A 206 5.67 -1.49 15.74
N THR A 207 5.33 -0.53 16.62
CA THR A 207 6.30 0.31 17.34
C THR A 207 6.77 -0.36 18.63
N SER A 208 7.70 0.27 19.33
CA SER A 208 8.15 -0.18 20.66
C SER A 208 7.07 -0.09 21.76
N ALA A 209 5.94 0.58 21.48
CA ALA A 209 4.81 0.62 22.41
C ALA A 209 3.91 -0.63 22.31
N PHE A 210 4.10 -1.47 21.29
CA PHE A 210 3.35 -2.70 21.13
C PHE A 210 3.81 -3.76 22.16
N ASP A 211 2.87 -4.22 22.99
CA ASP A 211 3.10 -5.36 23.88
C ASP A 211 2.40 -6.62 23.31
N PRO A 212 3.16 -7.68 22.95
CA PRO A 212 2.58 -8.91 22.41
C PRO A 212 1.75 -9.70 23.44
N ASN A 213 1.82 -9.37 24.73
CA ASN A 213 1.02 -9.99 25.78
C ASN A 213 -0.27 -9.22 26.10
N ASP A 214 -0.44 -8.02 25.54
CA ASP A 214 -1.67 -7.25 25.69
C ASP A 214 -2.71 -7.69 24.66
N ALA A 215 -3.87 -8.15 25.17
CA ALA A 215 -4.93 -8.68 24.32
C ALA A 215 -5.55 -7.62 23.38
N GLU A 216 -5.58 -6.35 23.79
CA GLU A 216 -6.09 -5.27 22.95
C GLU A 216 -5.10 -4.90 21.85
N HIS A 217 -3.79 -4.87 22.15
CA HIS A 217 -2.75 -4.68 21.14
C HIS A 217 -2.79 -5.79 20.08
N GLN A 218 -2.92 -7.04 20.50
CA GLN A 218 -3.09 -8.18 19.58
C GLN A 218 -4.36 -8.05 18.72
N ARG A 219 -5.47 -7.64 19.33
CA ARG A 219 -6.74 -7.42 18.61
C ARG A 219 -6.60 -6.33 17.55
N ILE A 220 -5.90 -5.24 17.87
CA ILE A 220 -5.64 -4.13 16.93
C ILE A 220 -4.74 -4.61 15.79
N LYS A 221 -3.60 -5.25 16.09
CA LYS A 221 -2.68 -5.82 15.09
C LYS A 221 -3.41 -6.73 14.13
N LYS A 222 -4.17 -7.69 14.66
CA LYS A 222 -4.97 -8.62 13.86
C LYS A 222 -6.00 -7.91 12.99
N GLY A 223 -6.67 -6.88 13.51
CA GLY A 223 -7.64 -6.09 12.75
C GLY A 223 -7.01 -5.34 11.57
N ILE A 224 -5.77 -4.85 11.71
CA ILE A 224 -5.00 -4.24 10.62
C ILE A 224 -4.60 -5.31 9.60
N GLU A 225 -4.07 -6.45 10.04
CA GLU A 225 -3.66 -7.55 9.15
C GLU A 225 -4.83 -8.08 8.32
N GLU A 226 -5.97 -8.33 8.94
CA GLU A 226 -7.19 -8.79 8.26
C GLU A 226 -7.76 -7.73 7.33
N GLY A 227 -7.67 -6.46 7.71
CA GLY A 227 -8.28 -5.37 6.98
C GLY A 227 -7.51 -4.92 5.76
N ASP A 228 -6.19 -5.13 5.76
CA ASP A 228 -5.27 -4.60 4.75
C ASP A 228 -4.42 -5.70 4.08
N SER A 229 -4.81 -6.97 4.21
CA SER A 229 -4.16 -8.13 3.56
C SER A 229 -2.69 -8.30 3.90
N LEU A 230 -2.37 -8.18 5.19
CA LEU A 230 -1.00 -8.37 5.66
C LEU A 230 -0.81 -9.79 6.21
N PRO A 231 0.26 -10.50 5.82
CA PRO A 231 0.52 -11.82 6.38
C PRO A 231 0.93 -11.74 7.85
N ASP A 232 1.71 -10.74 8.22
CA ASP A 232 2.21 -10.48 9.57
C ASP A 232 2.92 -9.12 9.61
N ILE A 233 2.54 -8.23 10.53
CA ILE A 233 3.17 -6.92 10.66
C ILE A 233 4.43 -7.07 11.51
N ALA A 234 5.57 -6.70 10.93
CA ALA A 234 6.88 -6.76 11.60
C ALA A 234 7.04 -5.65 12.65
N MET A 235 7.90 -5.88 13.63
CA MET A 235 8.41 -4.82 14.51
C MET A 235 9.47 -3.98 13.78
N ILE A 236 9.62 -2.73 14.16
CA ILE A 236 10.68 -1.84 13.60
C ILE A 236 12.08 -2.48 13.64
N PRO A 237 12.56 -3.09 14.76
CA PRO A 237 13.85 -3.75 14.79
C PRO A 237 14.00 -4.88 13.78
N ASP A 238 12.93 -5.67 13.56
CA ASP A 238 12.96 -6.80 12.63
C ASP A 238 13.18 -6.34 11.18
N VAL A 239 12.60 -5.19 10.81
CA VAL A 239 12.80 -4.58 9.48
C VAL A 239 14.25 -4.16 9.28
N LEU A 240 14.87 -3.52 10.30
CA LEU A 240 16.27 -3.10 10.22
C LEU A 240 17.23 -4.30 10.19
N GLU A 241 16.95 -5.34 10.97
CA GLU A 241 17.71 -6.59 10.95
C GLU A 241 17.60 -7.27 9.57
N ALA A 242 16.40 -7.31 8.99
CA ALA A 242 16.17 -7.87 7.66
C ALA A 242 16.94 -7.12 6.55
N LEU A 243 17.00 -5.79 6.61
CA LEU A 243 17.81 -4.98 5.69
C LEU A 243 19.30 -5.35 5.79
N GLY A 244 19.85 -5.43 7.01
CA GLY A 244 21.22 -5.84 7.25
C GLY A 244 21.50 -7.27 6.76
N ALA A 245 20.59 -8.22 7.04
CA ALA A 245 20.69 -9.60 6.59
C ALA A 245 20.58 -9.75 5.05
N ALA A 246 19.94 -8.80 4.39
CA ALA A 246 19.90 -8.72 2.92
C ALA A 246 21.16 -8.13 2.30
N GLY A 247 22.05 -7.52 3.11
CA GLY A 247 23.30 -6.90 2.67
C GLY A 247 23.27 -5.38 2.54
N PHE A 248 22.16 -4.74 2.88
CA PHE A 248 22.04 -3.28 2.86
C PHE A 248 22.77 -2.61 4.01
N GLU A 249 23.37 -1.45 3.74
CA GLU A 249 23.80 -0.47 4.72
C GLU A 249 22.66 0.52 4.97
N VAL A 250 22.11 0.55 6.18
CA VAL A 250 21.07 1.53 6.56
C VAL A 250 21.72 2.89 6.81
N ILE A 251 21.40 3.89 5.99
CA ILE A 251 21.93 5.25 6.07
C ILE A 251 21.10 6.10 7.03
N GLU A 252 19.79 5.96 6.97
CA GLU A 252 18.82 6.74 7.75
C GLU A 252 17.60 5.89 8.04
N SER A 253 17.08 5.97 9.25
CA SER A 253 15.77 5.41 9.57
C SER A 253 15.11 6.16 10.73
N HIS A 254 13.81 6.36 10.64
CA HIS A 254 13.01 7.00 11.69
C HIS A 254 11.51 6.76 11.46
N ASN A 255 10.74 6.87 12.51
CA ASN A 255 9.29 6.90 12.36
C ASN A 255 8.85 8.29 11.87
N ALA A 256 8.50 8.41 10.60
CA ALA A 256 8.10 9.68 10.02
C ALA A 256 6.76 10.21 10.61
N ALA A 257 5.96 9.36 11.25
CA ALA A 257 4.78 9.79 11.97
C ALA A 257 5.11 10.67 13.20
N ASP A 258 6.32 10.56 13.78
CA ASP A 258 6.72 11.34 14.96
C ASP A 258 6.93 12.83 14.65
N VAL A 259 7.08 13.20 13.38
CA VAL A 259 7.20 14.61 12.93
C VAL A 259 5.88 15.19 12.42
N CYS A 260 4.78 14.45 12.50
CA CYS A 260 3.45 14.97 12.22
C CYS A 260 3.08 16.10 13.17
N ASP A 261 2.31 17.06 12.66
CA ASP A 261 1.59 17.99 13.56
C ASP A 261 0.64 17.17 14.46
N PRO A 262 0.69 17.33 15.78
CA PRO A 262 -0.20 16.62 16.71
C PRO A 262 -1.70 16.80 16.41
N GLU A 263 -2.09 17.92 15.79
CA GLU A 263 -3.48 18.17 15.39
C GLU A 263 -3.87 17.43 14.08
N THR A 264 -2.87 16.91 13.33
CA THR A 264 -3.07 16.21 12.06
C THR A 264 -2.30 14.89 12.01
N PRO A 265 -2.56 13.95 12.96
CA PRO A 265 -1.90 12.65 12.97
C PRO A 265 -2.20 11.90 11.67
N TRP A 266 -1.33 10.95 11.28
CA TRP A 266 -1.43 10.22 10.01
C TRP A 266 -2.80 9.56 9.80
N TYR A 267 -3.48 9.14 10.87
CA TYR A 267 -4.79 8.47 10.79
C TYR A 267 -5.99 9.44 10.74
N LEU A 268 -5.77 10.75 10.85
CA LEU A 268 -6.84 11.75 10.81
C LEU A 268 -7.73 11.65 9.56
N PRO A 269 -7.22 11.34 8.36
CA PRO A 269 -8.06 11.12 7.18
C PRO A 269 -9.11 10.02 7.36
N LEU A 270 -8.82 9.01 8.18
CA LEU A 270 -9.75 7.91 8.50
C LEU A 270 -10.80 8.33 9.55
N VAL A 271 -10.44 9.20 10.50
CA VAL A 271 -11.37 9.74 11.48
C VAL A 271 -12.41 10.62 10.79
N GLY A 272 -11.95 11.51 9.93
CA GLY A 272 -12.74 12.41 9.10
C GLY A 272 -12.33 13.86 9.24
N GLU A 273 -12.24 14.52 8.12
CA GLU A 273 -12.02 15.94 7.97
C GLU A 273 -13.14 16.56 7.14
N THR A 274 -13.39 17.84 7.29
CA THR A 274 -14.48 18.54 6.59
C THR A 274 -13.96 19.50 5.51
N ASN A 275 -12.65 19.53 5.29
CA ASN A 275 -11.99 20.51 4.42
C ASN A 275 -12.12 20.23 2.92
N SER A 276 -12.54 19.03 2.53
CA SER A 276 -12.82 18.67 1.13
C SER A 276 -13.86 17.54 1.02
N ALA A 277 -14.49 17.42 -0.16
CA ALA A 277 -15.43 16.34 -0.42
C ALA A 277 -14.77 14.95 -0.31
N LEU A 278 -13.50 14.82 -0.70
CA LEU A 278 -12.73 13.58 -0.60
C LEU A 278 -12.41 13.25 0.86
N ALA A 279 -12.06 14.25 1.67
CA ALA A 279 -11.83 14.09 3.10
C ALA A 279 -13.10 13.59 3.84
N VAL A 280 -14.26 14.16 3.51
CA VAL A 280 -15.56 13.70 4.07
C VAL A 280 -15.82 12.25 3.70
N ARG A 281 -15.51 11.81 2.48
CA ARG A 281 -15.71 10.42 2.04
C ARG A 281 -14.86 9.41 2.82
N ARG A 282 -13.61 9.76 3.14
CA ARG A 282 -12.69 8.91 3.92
C ARG A 282 -13.12 8.73 5.37
N GLY A 283 -13.69 9.77 5.98
CA GLY A 283 -14.03 9.80 7.39
C GLY A 283 -15.19 8.88 7.79
N ARG A 284 -15.38 8.71 9.09
CA ARG A 284 -16.43 7.85 9.67
C ARG A 284 -17.83 8.12 9.11
N VAL A 285 -18.18 9.41 8.95
CA VAL A 285 -19.48 9.82 8.42
C VAL A 285 -19.65 9.40 6.96
N GLY A 286 -18.63 9.67 6.13
CA GLY A 286 -18.66 9.29 4.72
C GLY A 286 -18.73 7.77 4.53
N ARG A 287 -17.94 7.02 5.29
CA ARG A 287 -18.00 5.55 5.28
C ARG A 287 -19.36 5.00 5.71
N PHE A 288 -20.04 5.65 6.68
CA PHE A 288 -21.40 5.27 7.09
C PHE A 288 -22.40 5.43 5.94
N PHE A 289 -22.40 6.58 5.25
CA PHE A 289 -23.28 6.80 4.11
C PHE A 289 -22.93 5.93 2.91
N ALA A 290 -21.64 5.76 2.59
CA ALA A 290 -21.17 4.87 1.53
C ALA A 290 -21.64 3.44 1.76
N ARG A 291 -21.52 2.93 2.99
CA ARG A 291 -21.98 1.59 3.38
C ARG A 291 -23.50 1.40 3.19
N ARG A 292 -24.31 2.42 3.52
CA ARG A 292 -25.75 2.37 3.27
C ARG A 292 -26.08 2.38 1.79
N LEU A 293 -25.39 3.22 1.02
CA LEU A 293 -25.55 3.29 -0.43
C LEU A 293 -25.17 1.96 -1.09
N ILE A 294 -24.00 1.41 -0.76
CA ILE A 294 -23.52 0.12 -1.29
C ILE A 294 -24.54 -1.00 -1.00
N ARG A 295 -25.05 -1.07 0.23
CA ARG A 295 -26.08 -2.04 0.59
C ARG A 295 -27.36 -1.89 -0.26
N THR A 296 -27.77 -0.66 -0.55
CA THR A 296 -28.95 -0.40 -1.39
C THR A 296 -28.70 -0.82 -2.84
N VAL A 297 -27.57 -0.41 -3.44
CA VAL A 297 -27.27 -0.75 -4.84
C VAL A 297 -26.97 -2.24 -5.02
N GLU A 298 -26.44 -2.91 -4.00
CA GLU A 298 -26.29 -4.36 -4.00
C GLU A 298 -27.66 -5.07 -3.94
N ALA A 299 -28.57 -4.61 -3.09
CA ALA A 299 -29.94 -5.14 -3.01
C ALA A 299 -30.70 -4.94 -4.33
N LEU A 300 -30.46 -3.84 -5.02
CA LEU A 300 -31.01 -3.55 -6.36
C LEU A 300 -30.28 -4.29 -7.49
N ARG A 301 -29.24 -5.08 -7.18
CA ARG A 301 -28.40 -5.81 -8.14
C ARG A 301 -27.63 -4.89 -9.12
N ILE A 302 -27.41 -3.64 -8.76
CA ILE A 302 -26.59 -2.68 -9.49
C ILE A 302 -25.10 -2.94 -9.16
N ALA A 303 -24.79 -3.17 -7.86
CA ALA A 303 -23.47 -3.60 -7.41
C ALA A 303 -23.38 -5.13 -7.30
N PRO A 304 -22.18 -5.73 -7.39
CA PRO A 304 -21.94 -7.15 -7.20
C PRO A 304 -22.35 -7.63 -5.80
N LYS A 305 -22.76 -8.90 -5.69
CA LYS A 305 -22.97 -9.54 -4.39
C LYS A 305 -21.62 -9.67 -3.66
N GLY A 306 -21.57 -9.22 -2.39
CA GLY A 306 -20.38 -9.18 -1.57
C GLY A 306 -19.80 -7.77 -1.40
N SER A 307 -20.27 -6.77 -2.15
CA SER A 307 -19.82 -5.39 -2.00
C SER A 307 -20.06 -4.82 -0.60
N THR A 308 -21.15 -5.23 0.06
CA THR A 308 -21.44 -4.84 1.45
C THR A 308 -20.41 -5.44 2.42
N GLU A 309 -20.02 -6.69 2.23
CA GLU A 309 -19.00 -7.38 3.02
C GLU A 309 -17.64 -6.71 2.87
N VAL A 310 -17.21 -6.38 1.64
CA VAL A 310 -15.98 -5.61 1.37
C VAL A 310 -16.02 -4.26 2.10
N SER A 311 -17.12 -3.52 1.99
CA SER A 311 -17.26 -2.23 2.67
C SER A 311 -17.23 -2.35 4.22
N LYS A 312 -17.71 -3.46 4.78
CA LYS A 312 -17.59 -3.72 6.22
C LYS A 312 -16.15 -4.02 6.62
N MET A 313 -15.45 -4.84 5.85
CA MET A 313 -14.05 -5.19 6.06
C MET A 313 -13.19 -3.92 6.05
N LEU A 314 -13.27 -3.09 5.01
CA LEU A 314 -12.57 -1.81 4.94
C LEU A 314 -12.93 -0.85 6.09
N GLY A 315 -14.18 -0.89 6.55
CA GLY A 315 -14.59 -0.11 7.71
C GLY A 315 -13.95 -0.60 9.01
N ALA A 316 -13.81 -1.92 9.19
CA ALA A 316 -13.15 -2.51 10.34
C ALA A 316 -11.62 -2.23 10.31
N ALA A 317 -11.00 -2.34 9.12
CA ALA A 317 -9.60 -1.97 8.89
C ALA A 317 -9.33 -0.52 9.34
N ALA A 318 -10.15 0.42 8.86
CA ALA A 318 -10.01 1.82 9.21
C ALA A 318 -10.12 2.08 10.74
N GLU A 319 -11.03 1.40 11.45
CA GLU A 319 -11.14 1.52 12.90
C GLU A 319 -9.92 0.89 13.63
N ALA A 320 -9.37 -0.23 13.11
CA ALA A 320 -8.16 -0.84 13.66
C ALA A 320 -6.92 0.05 13.44
N LEU A 321 -6.77 0.65 12.25
CA LEU A 321 -5.72 1.62 11.95
C LEU A 321 -5.81 2.86 12.86
N ILE A 322 -7.01 3.42 13.06
CA ILE A 322 -7.22 4.54 13.99
C ILE A 322 -6.80 4.13 15.40
N ALA A 323 -7.26 2.97 15.88
CA ALA A 323 -6.93 2.50 17.23
C ALA A 323 -5.42 2.26 17.40
N GLY A 324 -4.74 1.70 16.39
CA GLY A 324 -3.30 1.51 16.38
C GLY A 324 -2.51 2.82 16.44
N GLY A 325 -2.99 3.83 15.71
CA GLY A 325 -2.43 5.18 15.72
C GLY A 325 -2.68 5.92 17.04
N GLU A 326 -3.90 5.87 17.58
CA GLU A 326 -4.26 6.47 18.88
C GLU A 326 -3.49 5.85 20.05
N ALA A 327 -3.26 4.53 20.01
CA ALA A 327 -2.47 3.82 21.00
C ALA A 327 -0.94 3.99 20.79
N GLY A 328 -0.51 4.53 19.66
CA GLY A 328 0.90 4.69 19.31
C GLY A 328 1.64 3.37 19.04
N ILE A 329 0.92 2.24 18.94
CA ILE A 329 1.50 0.91 18.76
C ILE A 329 1.79 0.54 17.31
N PHE A 330 1.31 1.32 16.35
CA PHE A 330 1.44 1.08 14.92
C PHE A 330 1.78 2.37 14.17
N THR A 331 2.61 2.24 13.14
CA THR A 331 2.92 3.30 12.18
C THR A 331 2.93 2.77 10.75
N PRO A 332 2.30 3.46 9.79
CA PRO A 332 2.45 3.12 8.37
C PRO A 332 3.68 3.80 7.74
N ASN A 333 4.30 4.74 8.44
CA ASN A 333 5.32 5.63 7.90
C ASN A 333 6.69 5.42 8.57
N TYR A 334 7.08 4.16 8.85
CA TYR A 334 8.47 3.92 9.23
C TYR A 334 9.35 4.09 7.99
N PHE A 335 10.08 5.21 7.95
CA PHE A 335 11.00 5.53 6.86
C PHE A 335 12.35 4.87 7.08
N PHE A 336 12.91 4.32 6.00
CA PHE A 336 14.33 4.02 5.92
C PHE A 336 14.91 4.38 4.55
N LEU A 337 16.18 4.72 4.54
CA LEU A 337 17.04 4.85 3.38
C LEU A 337 18.23 3.91 3.56
N ALA A 338 18.40 3.00 2.63
CA ALA A 338 19.46 2.00 2.67
C ALA A 338 20.27 2.00 1.35
N ARG A 339 21.51 1.59 1.42
CA ARG A 339 22.43 1.54 0.27
C ARG A 339 22.86 0.10 0.01
N ARG A 340 22.86 -0.31 -1.25
CA ARG A 340 23.70 -1.43 -1.67
C ARG A 340 25.15 -0.95 -1.69
N PRO A 341 26.09 -1.53 -0.91
CA PRO A 341 27.51 -1.15 -0.98
C PRO A 341 28.05 -1.19 -2.41
N ALA A 342 29.06 -0.35 -2.68
CA ALA A 342 29.68 -0.28 -4.00
C ALA A 342 30.63 -1.45 -4.29
N GLU A 343 31.06 -2.15 -3.22
CA GLU A 343 31.94 -3.34 -3.28
C GLU A 343 31.42 -4.47 -2.41
#